data_b502769814dd0fbef3ba0ee2d52c97a8
#
_entry.id   b502769814dd0fbef3ba0ee2d52c97a8
#
_cell.length_a   1.000
_cell.length_b   1.000
_cell.length_c   1.000
_cell.angle_alpha   90.00
_cell.angle_beta   90.00
_cell.angle_gamma   90.00
#
_symmetry.space_group_name_H-M   'P 1'
#
loop_
_entity.id
_entity.type
_entity.pdbx_description
1 polymer ?
#
loop_
_entity_poly.entity_id
_entity_poly.type
_entity_poly.pdbx_seq_one_letter_code
_entity_poly.pdbx_strand_id
1 'polypeptide(L)'
;SELLILVLTASGRNVDLLDAFEYGANDFLKKPADADELRSRILSLLSMKTSVEEGINKELQYFYSQISPHFLYNTINTIIGLSYKDTEQTRAALNNLSIYFRGKLELYKGKALIPLETELELVKAYLEIEQMRYGDRLNVDYDIDEDINVMIPPLTLQPLIENSIRHGLAKKNHGGNIKISVKSTSMDSVCIEVEDDGVGMSQEKQKELLEGKSQRLGFRNIVEKLKILKGSTISIESNENEGMRITITIPEAKSYESYSS
;
A
#
# COMPACT_ATOMS: atom_id res chain seq x y z
N SER A 1 -19.53 15.85 13.62
CA SER A 1 -19.52 15.25 14.97
C SER A 1 -20.93 14.78 15.28
N GLU A 2 -21.13 13.48 15.35
CA GLU A 2 -22.44 12.92 15.76
C GLU A 2 -22.69 13.19 17.22
N LEU A 3 -23.93 13.66 17.53
CA LEU A 3 -24.39 13.90 18.88
C LEU A 3 -24.62 12.56 19.59
N LEU A 4 -24.08 12.37 20.79
CA LEU A 4 -24.40 11.22 21.62
C LEU A 4 -25.67 11.50 22.40
N ILE A 5 -26.62 10.56 22.34
CA ILE A 5 -27.95 10.69 22.97
C ILE A 5 -28.11 9.60 24.03
N LEU A 6 -28.22 10.03 25.30
CA LEU A 6 -28.57 9.16 26.40
C LEU A 6 -29.98 9.48 26.85
N VAL A 7 -30.89 8.51 26.79
CA VAL A 7 -32.31 8.68 27.16
C VAL A 7 -32.56 8.31 28.60
N LEU A 8 -33.16 9.22 29.37
CA LEU A 8 -33.64 8.96 30.74
C LEU A 8 -35.13 8.66 30.72
N THR A 9 -35.53 7.41 30.98
CA THR A 9 -36.93 6.96 30.90
C THR A 9 -37.49 6.53 32.24
N ALA A 10 -38.75 6.83 32.49
CA ALA A 10 -39.51 6.29 33.62
C ALA A 10 -40.14 4.91 33.26
N SER A 11 -40.26 4.60 31.99
CA SER A 11 -40.84 3.34 31.50
C SER A 11 -39.77 2.25 31.46
N GLY A 12 -40.12 1.07 31.91
CA GLY A 12 -39.30 -0.13 31.85
C GLY A 12 -39.79 -1.14 30.81
N ARG A 13 -40.69 -0.73 29.90
CA ARG A 13 -41.21 -1.63 28.85
C ARG A 13 -40.20 -1.78 27.74
N ASN A 14 -39.93 -3.01 27.33
CA ASN A 14 -38.96 -3.32 26.27
C ASN A 14 -39.25 -2.64 24.93
N VAL A 15 -40.54 -2.39 24.63
CA VAL A 15 -40.94 -1.70 23.39
C VAL A 15 -40.47 -0.25 23.37
N ASP A 16 -40.65 0.48 24.47
CA ASP A 16 -40.24 1.90 24.58
C ASP A 16 -38.71 2.04 24.48
N LEU A 17 -37.95 1.00 24.84
CA LEU A 17 -36.48 0.98 24.79
C LEU A 17 -35.98 0.70 23.37
N LEU A 18 -36.62 -0.23 22.65
CA LEU A 18 -36.29 -0.51 21.23
C LEU A 18 -36.57 0.71 20.38
N ASP A 19 -37.72 1.37 20.58
CA ASP A 19 -38.07 2.60 19.87
C ASP A 19 -37.01 3.70 20.08
N ALA A 20 -36.49 3.85 21.30
CA ALA A 20 -35.44 4.84 21.58
C ALA A 20 -34.15 4.60 20.76
N PHE A 21 -33.74 3.34 20.59
CA PHE A 21 -32.60 2.99 19.76
C PHE A 21 -32.87 3.21 18.26
N GLU A 22 -34.08 2.88 17.79
CA GLU A 22 -34.49 3.14 16.40
C GLU A 22 -34.52 4.64 16.07
N TYR A 23 -34.85 5.50 17.07
CA TYR A 23 -34.77 6.96 16.94
C TYR A 23 -33.38 7.54 17.19
N GLY A 24 -32.34 6.70 17.31
CA GLY A 24 -30.95 7.13 17.35
C GLY A 24 -30.37 7.37 18.76
N ALA A 25 -31.01 6.87 19.82
CA ALA A 25 -30.39 6.88 21.13
C ALA A 25 -29.19 5.92 21.18
N ASN A 26 -28.09 6.34 21.78
CA ASN A 26 -26.89 5.52 21.96
C ASN A 26 -26.93 4.66 23.23
N ASP A 27 -27.69 5.10 24.23
CA ASP A 27 -27.93 4.33 25.48
C ASP A 27 -29.16 4.89 26.21
N PHE A 28 -29.62 4.17 27.22
CA PHE A 28 -30.72 4.61 28.06
C PHE A 28 -30.44 4.33 29.53
N LEU A 29 -31.13 5.05 30.42
CA LEU A 29 -31.09 4.85 31.85
C LEU A 29 -32.49 5.03 32.46
N LYS A 30 -32.88 4.09 33.32
CA LYS A 30 -34.21 4.11 33.96
C LYS A 30 -34.22 5.01 35.16
N LYS A 31 -35.28 5.83 35.30
CA LYS A 31 -35.55 6.64 36.52
C LYS A 31 -36.23 5.79 37.62
N PRO A 32 -35.87 6.01 38.91
CA PRO A 32 -34.85 6.92 39.41
C PRO A 32 -33.44 6.40 39.07
N ALA A 33 -32.59 7.28 38.57
CA ALA A 33 -31.22 6.94 38.17
C ALA A 33 -30.25 7.38 39.28
N ASP A 34 -29.31 6.52 39.62
CA ASP A 34 -28.23 6.88 40.50
C ASP A 34 -27.21 7.77 39.76
N ALA A 35 -26.65 8.74 40.46
CA ALA A 35 -25.68 9.67 39.89
C ALA A 35 -24.41 8.98 39.41
N ASP A 36 -23.95 7.94 40.11
CA ASP A 36 -22.75 7.17 39.74
C ASP A 36 -23.02 6.30 38.51
N GLU A 37 -24.21 5.71 38.37
CA GLU A 37 -24.63 4.97 37.19
C GLU A 37 -24.72 5.90 35.98
N LEU A 38 -25.35 7.07 36.12
CA LEU A 38 -25.44 8.08 35.07
C LEU A 38 -24.03 8.51 34.59
N ARG A 39 -23.14 8.80 35.53
CA ARG A 39 -21.77 9.18 35.26
C ARG A 39 -21.01 8.08 34.51
N SER A 40 -21.14 6.83 34.94
CA SER A 40 -20.50 5.67 34.32
C SER A 40 -20.94 5.50 32.85
N ARG A 41 -22.24 5.62 32.58
CA ARG A 41 -22.83 5.54 31.24
C ARG A 41 -22.32 6.63 30.31
N ILE A 42 -22.31 7.87 30.79
CA ILE A 42 -21.78 9.02 30.04
C ILE A 42 -20.30 8.81 29.70
N LEU A 43 -19.50 8.40 30.69
CA LEU A 43 -18.07 8.15 30.45
C LEU A 43 -17.84 7.01 29.46
N SER A 44 -18.64 5.94 29.52
CA SER A 44 -18.58 4.84 28.56
C SER A 44 -18.89 5.30 27.13
N LEU A 45 -19.95 6.07 26.92
CA LEU A 45 -20.33 6.62 25.63
C LEU A 45 -19.25 7.56 25.07
N LEU A 46 -18.68 8.44 25.89
CA LEU A 46 -17.59 9.33 25.50
C LEU A 46 -16.34 8.56 25.13
N SER A 47 -15.98 7.54 25.92
CA SER A 47 -14.83 6.67 25.61
C SER A 47 -15.01 5.92 24.29
N MET A 48 -16.21 5.39 24.04
CA MET A 48 -16.52 4.71 22.78
C MET A 48 -16.38 5.66 21.58
N LYS A 49 -16.91 6.88 21.69
CA LYS A 49 -16.79 7.91 20.65
C LYS A 49 -15.33 8.26 20.38
N THR A 50 -14.56 8.53 21.42
CA THR A 50 -13.12 8.84 21.28
C THR A 50 -12.37 7.70 20.60
N SER A 51 -12.64 6.44 20.98
CA SER A 51 -12.00 5.28 20.35
C SER A 51 -12.33 5.14 18.87
N VAL A 52 -13.56 5.43 18.46
CA VAL A 52 -13.97 5.42 17.05
C VAL A 52 -13.28 6.55 16.27
N GLU A 53 -13.28 7.77 16.83
CA GLU A 53 -12.60 8.93 16.21
C GLU A 53 -11.08 8.70 16.08
N GLU A 54 -10.44 8.12 17.11
CA GLU A 54 -9.03 7.75 17.06
C GLU A 54 -8.76 6.65 16.02
N GLY A 55 -9.67 5.67 15.90
CA GLY A 55 -9.58 4.62 14.88
C GLY A 55 -9.61 5.21 13.47
N ILE A 56 -10.60 6.05 13.18
CA ILE A 56 -10.72 6.75 11.89
C ILE A 56 -9.51 7.62 11.62
N ASN A 57 -9.04 8.38 12.60
CA ASN A 57 -7.85 9.22 12.44
C ASN A 57 -6.58 8.39 12.18
N LYS A 58 -6.41 7.25 12.85
CA LYS A 58 -5.30 6.33 12.59
C LYS A 58 -5.37 5.74 11.18
N GLU A 59 -6.55 5.34 10.72
CA GLU A 59 -6.74 4.86 9.35
C GLU A 59 -6.43 5.95 8.33
N LEU A 60 -6.90 7.18 8.54
CA LEU A 60 -6.58 8.31 7.67
C LEU A 60 -5.08 8.65 7.68
N GLN A 61 -4.44 8.70 8.85
CA GLN A 61 -3.00 8.94 8.94
C GLN A 61 -2.20 7.82 8.27
N TYR A 62 -2.61 6.57 8.45
CA TYR A 62 -2.00 5.44 7.77
C TYR A 62 -2.16 5.57 6.25
N PHE A 63 -3.35 5.91 5.77
CA PHE A 63 -3.63 6.17 4.36
C PHE A 63 -2.75 7.29 3.79
N TYR A 64 -2.70 8.45 4.48
CA TYR A 64 -1.83 9.56 4.06
C TYR A 64 -0.35 9.19 4.07
N SER A 65 0.09 8.32 4.98
CA SER A 65 1.48 7.88 5.05
C SER A 65 1.89 7.00 3.86
N GLN A 66 0.94 6.36 3.20
CA GLN A 66 1.17 5.46 2.05
C GLN A 66 1.22 6.20 0.71
N ILE A 67 0.61 7.38 0.64
CA ILE A 67 0.79 8.26 -0.51
C ILE A 67 2.04 9.08 -0.22
N SER A 68 3.10 8.89 -0.99
CA SER A 68 4.28 9.72 -0.86
C SER A 68 3.92 11.17 -1.17
N PRO A 69 3.93 12.10 -0.17
CA PRO A 69 3.59 13.50 -0.42
C PRO A 69 4.52 14.14 -1.45
N HIS A 70 5.77 13.71 -1.45
CA HIS A 70 6.79 14.15 -2.38
C HIS A 70 6.48 13.70 -3.83
N PHE A 71 6.02 12.45 -4.01
CA PHE A 71 5.59 11.97 -5.32
C PHE A 71 4.40 12.79 -5.84
N LEU A 72 3.37 12.98 -4.99
CA LEU A 72 2.19 13.76 -5.37
C LEU A 72 2.55 15.18 -5.79
N TYR A 73 3.36 15.88 -4.98
CA TYR A 73 3.80 17.24 -5.26
C TYR A 73 4.56 17.32 -6.60
N ASN A 74 5.50 16.42 -6.82
CA ASN A 74 6.29 16.38 -8.05
C ASN A 74 5.42 16.06 -9.26
N THR A 75 4.48 15.11 -9.14
CA THR A 75 3.55 14.75 -10.22
C THR A 75 2.68 15.93 -10.62
N ILE A 76 2.11 16.65 -9.64
CA ILE A 76 1.30 17.84 -9.93
C ILE A 76 2.14 18.90 -10.66
N ASN A 77 3.35 19.17 -10.20
CA ASN A 77 4.25 20.12 -10.86
C ASN A 77 4.61 19.69 -12.30
N THR A 78 4.83 18.39 -12.52
CA THR A 78 5.05 17.84 -13.87
C THR A 78 3.83 18.06 -14.75
N ILE A 79 2.63 17.76 -14.26
CA ILE A 79 1.36 17.97 -14.99
C ILE A 79 1.16 19.45 -15.34
N ILE A 80 1.42 20.37 -14.39
CA ILE A 80 1.36 21.81 -14.64
C ILE A 80 2.35 22.18 -15.75
N GLY A 81 3.58 21.71 -15.69
CA GLY A 81 4.58 21.96 -16.73
C GLY A 81 4.17 21.44 -18.12
N LEU A 82 3.61 20.24 -18.17
CA LEU A 82 3.10 19.62 -19.40
C LEU A 82 1.90 20.38 -19.97
N SER A 83 1.01 20.90 -19.13
CA SER A 83 -0.21 21.59 -19.54
C SER A 83 0.03 22.83 -20.43
N TYR A 84 1.22 23.42 -20.34
CA TYR A 84 1.63 24.54 -21.20
C TYR A 84 2.24 24.11 -22.53
N LYS A 85 2.62 22.84 -22.68
CA LYS A 85 3.44 22.38 -23.82
C LYS A 85 2.81 21.23 -24.59
N ASP A 86 2.16 20.30 -23.91
CA ASP A 86 1.68 19.04 -24.48
C ASP A 86 0.41 18.57 -23.79
N THR A 87 -0.72 18.78 -24.46
CA THR A 87 -2.05 18.39 -23.96
C THR A 87 -2.20 16.87 -23.86
N GLU A 88 -1.62 16.10 -24.77
CA GLU A 88 -1.72 14.64 -24.78
C GLU A 88 -0.93 14.04 -23.63
N GLN A 89 0.30 14.48 -23.39
CA GLN A 89 1.07 14.06 -22.23
C GLN A 89 0.42 14.50 -20.91
N THR A 90 -0.22 15.67 -20.88
CA THR A 90 -0.99 16.12 -19.70
C THR A 90 -2.14 15.16 -19.39
N ARG A 91 -2.90 14.74 -20.40
CA ARG A 91 -3.99 13.76 -20.22
C ARG A 91 -3.47 12.40 -19.79
N ALA A 92 -2.38 11.91 -20.39
CA ALA A 92 -1.74 10.67 -20.01
C ALA A 92 -1.28 10.71 -18.54
N ALA A 93 -0.64 11.78 -18.11
CA ALA A 93 -0.20 11.96 -16.73
C ALA A 93 -1.37 11.96 -15.73
N LEU A 94 -2.48 12.64 -16.05
CA LEU A 94 -3.69 12.66 -15.23
C LEU A 94 -4.36 11.28 -15.16
N ASN A 95 -4.39 10.55 -16.28
CA ASN A 95 -4.93 9.19 -16.32
C ASN A 95 -4.10 8.24 -15.46
N ASN A 96 -2.78 8.26 -15.61
CA ASN A 96 -1.86 7.43 -14.81
C ASN A 96 -1.94 7.76 -13.33
N LEU A 97 -2.07 9.03 -12.97
CA LEU A 97 -2.28 9.46 -11.59
C LEU A 97 -3.60 8.89 -11.03
N SER A 98 -4.65 8.87 -11.84
CA SER A 98 -5.94 8.27 -11.47
C SER A 98 -5.83 6.75 -11.27
N ILE A 99 -5.13 6.03 -12.17
CA ILE A 99 -4.87 4.59 -12.05
C ILE A 99 -4.07 4.31 -10.79
N TYR A 100 -3.00 5.06 -10.56
CA TYR A 100 -2.14 4.93 -9.38
C TYR A 100 -2.93 5.09 -8.07
N PHE A 101 -3.73 6.15 -7.94
CA PHE A 101 -4.52 6.37 -6.73
C PHE A 101 -5.61 5.32 -6.53
N ARG A 102 -6.32 4.95 -7.59
CA ARG A 102 -7.35 3.91 -7.53
C ARG A 102 -6.75 2.57 -7.13
N GLY A 103 -5.65 2.18 -7.75
CA GLY A 103 -4.92 0.95 -7.41
C GLY A 103 -4.46 0.95 -5.96
N LYS A 104 -3.85 2.04 -5.49
CA LYS A 104 -3.48 2.19 -4.07
C LYS A 104 -4.68 2.01 -3.14
N LEU A 105 -5.82 2.64 -3.43
CA LEU A 105 -7.05 2.54 -2.64
C LEU A 105 -7.64 1.13 -2.63
N GLU A 106 -7.63 0.43 -3.75
CA GLU A 106 -8.16 -0.94 -3.85
C GLU A 106 -7.29 -1.94 -3.10
N LEU A 107 -5.97 -1.78 -3.14
CA LEU A 107 -5.03 -2.61 -2.39
C LEU A 107 -5.20 -2.47 -0.86
N TYR A 108 -5.82 -1.39 -0.42
CA TYR A 108 -6.17 -1.16 1.00
C TYR A 108 -7.39 -1.92 1.50
N LYS A 109 -8.20 -2.50 0.62
CA LYS A 109 -9.44 -3.22 1.03
C LYS A 109 -9.18 -4.54 1.76
N GLY A 110 -7.96 -4.75 2.25
CA GLY A 110 -7.64 -5.85 3.18
C GLY A 110 -7.54 -7.22 2.53
N LYS A 111 -7.38 -7.32 1.20
CA LYS A 111 -7.11 -8.58 0.54
C LYS A 111 -5.71 -9.07 0.93
N ALA A 112 -5.61 -10.32 1.34
CA ALA A 112 -4.32 -10.94 1.67
C ALA A 112 -3.45 -11.13 0.42
N LEU A 113 -4.06 -11.45 -0.70
CA LEU A 113 -3.42 -11.70 -2.00
C LEU A 113 -4.20 -10.99 -3.12
N ILE A 114 -3.48 -10.56 -4.15
CA ILE A 114 -4.00 -9.94 -5.38
C ILE A 114 -3.32 -10.56 -6.60
N PRO A 115 -3.93 -10.53 -7.80
CA PRO A 115 -3.24 -10.87 -9.03
C PRO A 115 -1.99 -9.99 -9.23
N LEU A 116 -0.88 -10.60 -9.64
CA LEU A 116 0.35 -9.88 -9.98
C LEU A 116 0.10 -8.78 -11.02
N GLU A 117 -0.75 -9.06 -12.00
CA GLU A 117 -1.15 -8.11 -13.04
C GLU A 117 -1.68 -6.79 -12.45
N THR A 118 -2.50 -6.86 -11.38
CA THR A 118 -3.03 -5.66 -10.70
C THR A 118 -1.91 -4.79 -10.12
N GLU A 119 -0.87 -5.40 -9.57
CA GLU A 119 0.27 -4.65 -9.04
C GLU A 119 1.18 -4.13 -10.15
N LEU A 120 1.33 -4.88 -11.25
CA LEU A 120 2.06 -4.43 -12.43
C LEU A 120 1.40 -3.22 -13.09
N GLU A 121 0.07 -3.16 -13.16
CA GLU A 121 -0.65 -1.98 -13.64
C GLU A 121 -0.34 -0.74 -12.79
N LEU A 122 -0.34 -0.89 -11.48
CA LEU A 122 0.00 0.18 -10.55
C LEU A 122 1.45 0.65 -10.72
N VAL A 123 2.38 -0.28 -10.87
CA VAL A 123 3.80 -0.01 -11.09
C VAL A 123 4.02 0.69 -12.43
N LYS A 124 3.36 0.22 -13.50
CA LYS A 124 3.43 0.86 -14.82
C LYS A 124 2.94 2.31 -14.77
N ALA A 125 1.77 2.55 -14.18
CA ALA A 125 1.23 3.90 -14.03
C ALA A 125 2.17 4.84 -13.24
N TYR A 126 2.79 4.32 -12.18
CA TYR A 126 3.79 5.05 -11.41
C TYR A 126 5.03 5.39 -12.24
N LEU A 127 5.58 4.41 -12.95
CA LEU A 127 6.79 4.57 -13.76
C LEU A 127 6.59 5.52 -14.94
N GLU A 128 5.45 5.48 -15.61
CA GLU A 128 5.12 6.43 -16.68
C GLU A 128 5.10 7.88 -16.18
N ILE A 129 4.54 8.13 -14.97
CA ILE A 129 4.59 9.46 -14.35
C ILE A 129 6.05 9.87 -14.06
N GLU A 130 6.86 8.96 -13.53
CA GLU A 130 8.25 9.24 -13.23
C GLU A 130 9.08 9.47 -14.52
N GLN A 131 8.81 8.73 -15.61
CA GLN A 131 9.43 8.97 -16.91
C GLN A 131 9.08 10.36 -17.48
N MET A 132 7.82 10.80 -17.35
CA MET A 132 7.43 12.16 -17.75
C MET A 132 8.19 13.23 -16.93
N ARG A 133 8.51 12.95 -15.67
CA ARG A 133 9.27 13.84 -14.80
C ARG A 133 10.77 13.88 -15.09
N TYR A 134 11.36 12.69 -15.31
CA TYR A 134 12.82 12.57 -15.51
C TYR A 134 13.21 12.72 -16.98
N GLY A 135 12.27 12.57 -17.92
CA GLY A 135 12.54 12.56 -19.35
C GLY A 135 13.49 11.42 -19.73
N ASP A 136 14.43 11.71 -20.62
CA ASP A 136 15.42 10.76 -21.13
C ASP A 136 16.39 10.21 -20.06
N ARG A 137 16.26 10.70 -18.82
CA ARG A 137 17.08 10.23 -17.71
C ARG A 137 16.53 8.98 -17.02
N LEU A 138 15.32 8.53 -17.33
CA LEU A 138 14.73 7.32 -16.79
C LEU A 138 14.26 6.42 -17.93
N ASN A 139 14.96 5.32 -18.13
CA ASN A 139 14.54 4.27 -19.05
C ASN A 139 13.93 3.11 -18.24
N VAL A 140 12.87 2.53 -18.78
CA VAL A 140 12.18 1.40 -18.16
C VAL A 140 11.98 0.31 -19.19
N ASP A 141 12.48 -0.88 -18.89
CA ASP A 141 12.33 -2.08 -19.71
C ASP A 141 11.42 -3.10 -18.99
N TYR A 142 10.50 -3.67 -19.77
CA TYR A 142 9.60 -4.73 -19.29
C TYR A 142 9.87 -6.00 -20.09
N ASP A 143 10.16 -7.08 -19.38
CA ASP A 143 10.36 -8.42 -19.93
C ASP A 143 9.44 -9.41 -19.22
N ILE A 144 8.15 -9.37 -19.60
CA ILE A 144 7.07 -10.06 -18.91
C ILE A 144 6.50 -11.12 -19.84
N ASP A 145 6.53 -12.39 -19.39
CA ASP A 145 5.88 -13.48 -20.12
C ASP A 145 4.36 -13.29 -20.15
N GLU A 146 3.76 -13.71 -21.27
CA GLU A 146 2.30 -13.78 -21.40
C GLU A 146 1.75 -14.91 -20.51
N ASP A 147 0.47 -14.81 -20.09
CA ASP A 147 -0.27 -15.84 -19.35
C ASP A 147 0.24 -16.15 -17.93
N ILE A 148 1.00 -15.27 -17.29
CA ILE A 148 1.38 -15.44 -15.89
C ILE A 148 0.18 -15.15 -14.97
N ASN A 149 -0.31 -16.18 -14.30
CA ASN A 149 -1.39 -16.07 -13.32
C ASN A 149 -0.90 -16.44 -11.92
N VAL A 150 -0.29 -15.49 -11.23
CA VAL A 150 0.20 -15.67 -9.87
C VAL A 150 -0.41 -14.63 -8.93
N MET A 151 -0.71 -15.06 -7.72
CA MET A 151 -1.22 -14.19 -6.65
C MET A 151 -0.07 -13.75 -5.74
N ILE A 152 -0.02 -12.46 -5.43
CA ILE A 152 1.02 -11.88 -4.56
C ILE A 152 0.39 -11.03 -3.45
N PRO A 153 1.07 -10.84 -2.31
CA PRO A 153 0.66 -9.86 -1.32
C PRO A 153 0.68 -8.45 -1.93
N PRO A 154 -0.34 -7.62 -1.64
CA PRO A 154 -0.40 -6.25 -2.17
C PRO A 154 0.80 -5.40 -1.73
N LEU A 155 1.24 -4.49 -2.60
CA LEU A 155 2.39 -3.60 -2.38
C LEU A 155 3.69 -4.40 -2.13
N THR A 156 3.94 -5.40 -2.97
CA THR A 156 5.19 -6.17 -3.02
C THR A 156 6.20 -5.52 -3.96
N LEU A 157 5.80 -5.20 -5.19
CA LEU A 157 6.69 -4.64 -6.21
C LEU A 157 6.85 -3.13 -6.10
N GLN A 158 5.76 -2.42 -5.82
CA GLN A 158 5.79 -0.96 -5.83
C GLN A 158 6.85 -0.35 -4.89
N PRO A 159 7.02 -0.79 -3.61
CA PRO A 159 8.07 -0.25 -2.76
C PRO A 159 9.48 -0.53 -3.30
N LEU A 160 9.69 -1.62 -4.05
CA LEU A 160 10.98 -1.93 -4.68
C LEU A 160 11.28 -0.90 -5.77
N ILE A 161 10.32 -0.65 -6.65
CA ILE A 161 10.43 0.33 -7.73
C ILE A 161 10.62 1.76 -7.19
N GLU A 162 9.83 2.15 -6.18
CA GLU A 162 10.00 3.45 -5.52
C GLU A 162 11.42 3.61 -4.94
N ASN A 163 11.98 2.53 -4.36
CA ASN A 163 13.35 2.54 -3.84
C ASN A 163 14.39 2.64 -4.95
N SER A 164 14.24 1.91 -6.06
CA SER A 164 15.13 1.98 -7.22
C SER A 164 15.21 3.41 -7.77
N ILE A 165 14.07 4.10 -7.93
CA ILE A 165 14.06 5.49 -8.36
C ILE A 165 14.69 6.40 -7.30
N ARG A 166 14.21 6.34 -6.07
CA ARG A 166 14.56 7.31 -5.02
C ARG A 166 15.99 7.16 -4.52
N HIS A 167 16.46 5.93 -4.38
CA HIS A 167 17.76 5.62 -3.77
C HIS A 167 18.80 5.17 -4.78
N GLY A 168 18.37 4.60 -5.91
CA GLY A 168 19.23 4.21 -7.01
C GLY A 168 19.49 5.36 -7.96
N LEU A 169 18.51 5.73 -8.75
CA LEU A 169 18.68 6.60 -9.90
C LEU A 169 18.70 8.08 -9.59
N ALA A 170 17.89 8.57 -8.64
CA ALA A 170 17.83 9.99 -8.30
C ALA A 170 19.17 10.57 -7.82
N LYS A 171 20.11 9.71 -7.42
CA LYS A 171 21.45 10.08 -6.99
C LYS A 171 22.48 10.08 -8.10
N LYS A 172 22.15 9.55 -9.28
CA LYS A 172 23.02 9.57 -10.47
C LYS A 172 22.78 10.83 -11.31
N ASN A 173 23.85 11.50 -11.70
CA ASN A 173 23.77 12.69 -12.55
C ASN A 173 23.31 12.40 -13.98
N HIS A 174 23.53 11.16 -14.46
CA HIS A 174 23.28 10.75 -15.85
C HIS A 174 21.98 9.97 -16.05
N GLY A 175 21.17 9.83 -14.99
CA GLY A 175 19.97 9.00 -15.05
C GLY A 175 20.29 7.51 -14.90
N GLY A 176 19.37 6.65 -15.34
CA GLY A 176 19.58 5.20 -15.30
C GLY A 176 18.39 4.40 -15.81
N ASN A 177 18.56 3.08 -15.71
CA ASN A 177 17.63 2.11 -16.24
C ASN A 177 16.99 1.31 -15.09
N ILE A 178 15.71 0.99 -15.26
CA ILE A 178 15.00 0.01 -14.44
C ILE A 178 14.52 -1.09 -15.38
N LYS A 179 14.80 -2.35 -15.01
CA LYS A 179 14.25 -3.50 -15.70
C LYS A 179 13.35 -4.27 -14.78
N ILE A 180 12.13 -4.60 -15.25
CA ILE A 180 11.17 -5.46 -14.56
C ILE A 180 10.99 -6.70 -15.41
N SER A 181 11.37 -7.84 -14.86
CA SER A 181 11.26 -9.14 -15.51
C SER A 181 10.32 -10.03 -14.74
N VAL A 182 9.40 -10.70 -15.45
CA VAL A 182 8.49 -11.69 -14.86
C VAL A 182 8.47 -12.90 -15.78
N LYS A 183 8.98 -14.03 -15.29
CA LYS A 183 9.21 -15.23 -16.08
C LYS A 183 8.67 -16.47 -15.39
N SER A 184 7.99 -17.32 -16.14
CA SER A 184 7.71 -18.67 -15.68
C SER A 184 8.98 -19.51 -15.69
N THR A 185 9.21 -20.27 -14.62
CA THR A 185 10.36 -21.16 -14.51
C THR A 185 9.94 -22.62 -14.78
N SER A 186 10.92 -23.46 -15.14
CA SER A 186 10.68 -24.88 -15.37
C SER A 186 10.28 -25.68 -14.12
N MET A 187 10.19 -25.03 -12.94
CA MET A 187 9.86 -25.65 -11.64
C MET A 187 8.46 -25.27 -11.13
N ASP A 188 7.50 -25.03 -12.01
CA ASP A 188 6.15 -24.57 -11.60
C ASP A 188 6.24 -23.35 -10.65
N SER A 189 7.06 -22.36 -10.98
CA SER A 189 7.20 -21.13 -10.21
C SER A 189 7.39 -19.92 -11.11
N VAL A 190 7.04 -18.75 -10.61
CA VAL A 190 7.24 -17.47 -11.28
C VAL A 190 8.42 -16.74 -10.62
N CYS A 191 9.35 -16.30 -11.43
CA CYS A 191 10.47 -15.46 -11.05
C CYS A 191 10.17 -14.01 -11.42
N ILE A 192 10.17 -13.12 -10.43
CA ILE A 192 9.98 -11.68 -10.61
C ILE A 192 11.30 -11.01 -10.25
N GLU A 193 11.84 -10.24 -11.18
CA GLU A 193 13.08 -9.50 -10.97
C GLU A 193 12.83 -8.00 -11.16
N VAL A 194 13.37 -7.23 -10.24
CA VAL A 194 13.48 -5.77 -10.32
C VAL A 194 14.95 -5.42 -10.27
N GLU A 195 15.45 -4.87 -11.36
CA GLU A 195 16.85 -4.48 -11.50
C GLU A 195 16.95 -2.98 -11.78
N ASP A 196 17.88 -2.31 -11.11
CA ASP A 196 18.27 -0.94 -11.41
C ASP A 196 19.79 -0.83 -11.53
N ASP A 197 20.26 0.07 -12.37
CA ASP A 197 21.68 0.41 -12.51
C ASP A 197 22.10 1.58 -11.61
N GLY A 198 21.43 1.77 -10.50
CA GLY A 198 21.62 2.85 -9.55
C GLY A 198 22.96 2.82 -8.81
N VAL A 199 23.00 3.51 -7.67
CA VAL A 199 24.24 3.58 -6.84
C VAL A 199 24.51 2.30 -6.05
N GLY A 200 23.58 1.36 -6.04
CA GLY A 200 23.72 0.11 -5.31
C GLY A 200 23.92 0.27 -3.80
N MET A 201 24.43 -0.78 -3.16
CA MET A 201 24.74 -0.80 -1.73
C MET A 201 25.91 -1.75 -1.43
N SER A 202 26.60 -1.46 -0.31
CA SER A 202 27.68 -2.32 0.18
C SER A 202 27.16 -3.67 0.71
N GLN A 203 28.00 -4.70 0.70
CA GLN A 203 27.68 -6.03 1.20
C GLN A 203 27.24 -6.02 2.67
N GLU A 204 27.80 -5.12 3.50
CA GLU A 204 27.41 -4.95 4.89
C GLU A 204 25.95 -4.51 5.01
N LYS A 205 25.53 -3.52 4.21
CA LYS A 205 24.15 -3.05 4.18
C LYS A 205 23.17 -4.09 3.65
N GLN A 206 23.58 -4.89 2.66
CA GLN A 206 22.77 -6.02 2.18
C GLN A 206 22.53 -7.04 3.29
N LYS A 207 23.59 -7.41 4.01
CA LYS A 207 23.49 -8.34 5.14
C LYS A 207 22.59 -7.84 6.26
N GLU A 208 22.74 -6.56 6.65
CA GLU A 208 21.86 -5.92 7.63
C GLU A 208 20.38 -5.92 7.17
N LEU A 209 20.14 -5.76 5.89
CA LEU A 209 18.81 -5.72 5.29
C LEU A 209 18.15 -7.10 5.30
N LEU A 210 18.89 -8.15 4.95
CA LEU A 210 18.44 -9.55 4.97
C LEU A 210 18.27 -10.08 6.40
N GLU A 211 19.12 -9.68 7.34
CA GLU A 211 19.02 -10.06 8.76
C GLU A 211 17.93 -9.28 9.52
N GLY A 212 17.22 -8.35 8.85
CA GLY A 212 16.17 -7.54 9.47
C GLY A 212 16.65 -6.51 10.48
N LYS A 213 17.96 -6.24 10.52
CA LYS A 213 18.60 -5.26 11.41
C LYS A 213 18.54 -3.83 10.85
N SER A 214 18.25 -3.70 9.56
CA SER A 214 18.14 -2.39 8.91
C SER A 214 16.86 -1.68 9.33
N GLN A 215 16.96 -0.39 9.61
CA GLN A 215 15.81 0.51 9.85
C GLN A 215 14.96 0.77 8.60
N ARG A 216 15.27 0.17 7.45
CA ARG A 216 14.49 0.29 6.21
C ARG A 216 13.23 -0.59 6.30
N LEU A 217 12.18 -0.03 6.84
CA LEU A 217 10.88 -0.67 7.06
C LEU A 217 10.27 -1.29 5.78
N GLY A 218 10.52 -0.71 4.60
CA GLY A 218 9.92 -1.15 3.34
C GLY A 218 10.29 -2.56 2.94
N PHE A 219 11.59 -2.92 2.91
CA PHE A 219 12.03 -4.25 2.50
C PHE A 219 11.63 -5.34 3.49
N ARG A 220 11.77 -5.06 4.80
CA ARG A 220 11.35 -5.98 5.86
C ARG A 220 9.85 -6.31 5.74
N ASN A 221 9.02 -5.32 5.46
CA ASN A 221 7.58 -5.53 5.26
C ASN A 221 7.29 -6.45 4.07
N ILE A 222 8.08 -6.36 2.98
CA ILE A 222 7.94 -7.26 1.82
C ILE A 222 8.29 -8.69 2.22
N VAL A 223 9.43 -8.90 2.89
CA VAL A 223 9.84 -10.23 3.39
C VAL A 223 8.76 -10.85 4.28
N GLU A 224 8.21 -10.09 5.23
CA GLU A 224 7.15 -10.57 6.12
C GLU A 224 5.86 -10.91 5.36
N LYS A 225 5.47 -10.10 4.39
CA LYS A 225 4.30 -10.37 3.54
C LYS A 225 4.47 -11.63 2.69
N LEU A 226 5.65 -11.83 2.11
CA LEU A 226 5.93 -13.00 1.28
C LEU A 226 5.86 -14.32 2.06
N LYS A 227 6.01 -14.32 3.39
CA LYS A 227 5.84 -15.53 4.23
C LYS A 227 4.46 -16.17 4.13
N ILE A 228 3.43 -15.43 3.70
CA ILE A 228 2.09 -15.96 3.44
C ILE A 228 2.13 -16.97 2.28
N LEU A 229 3.03 -16.77 1.33
CA LEU A 229 3.22 -17.63 0.18
C LEU A 229 4.26 -18.71 0.51
N LYS A 230 3.81 -19.89 0.90
CA LYS A 230 4.71 -21.01 1.24
C LYS A 230 5.63 -21.35 0.06
N GLY A 231 6.92 -21.43 0.32
CA GLY A 231 7.92 -21.73 -0.70
C GLY A 231 8.40 -20.53 -1.51
N SER A 232 7.86 -19.33 -1.26
CA SER A 232 8.41 -18.11 -1.86
C SER A 232 9.78 -17.77 -1.29
N THR A 233 10.64 -17.22 -2.12
CA THR A 233 11.97 -16.73 -1.73
C THR A 233 12.18 -15.32 -2.23
N ILE A 234 13.06 -14.58 -1.56
CA ILE A 234 13.52 -13.27 -1.99
C ILE A 234 15.03 -13.18 -1.80
N SER A 235 15.73 -12.70 -2.82
CA SER A 235 17.17 -12.44 -2.77
C SER A 235 17.49 -11.04 -3.25
N ILE A 236 18.64 -10.53 -2.83
CA ILE A 236 19.18 -9.23 -3.22
C ILE A 236 20.61 -9.43 -3.67
N GLU A 237 20.93 -8.89 -4.83
CA GLU A 237 22.27 -8.76 -5.35
C GLU A 237 22.54 -7.28 -5.62
N SER A 238 23.60 -6.74 -5.06
CA SER A 238 23.97 -5.34 -5.28
C SER A 238 25.46 -5.13 -5.03
N ASN A 239 26.07 -4.26 -5.81
CA ASN A 239 27.41 -3.75 -5.58
C ASN A 239 27.37 -2.23 -5.62
N GLU A 240 28.29 -1.58 -4.90
CA GLU A 240 28.39 -0.12 -4.92
C GLU A 240 28.70 0.38 -6.34
N ASN A 241 27.86 1.30 -6.83
CA ASN A 241 27.88 1.90 -8.16
C ASN A 241 27.55 0.97 -9.35
N GLU A 242 27.10 -0.27 -9.09
CA GLU A 242 26.68 -1.22 -10.12
C GLU A 242 25.16 -1.46 -10.13
N GLY A 243 24.44 -0.85 -9.16
CA GLY A 243 23.00 -0.99 -9.05
C GLY A 243 22.55 -2.10 -8.11
N MET A 244 21.30 -2.51 -8.27
CA MET A 244 20.68 -3.52 -7.42
C MET A 244 19.75 -4.40 -8.25
N ARG A 245 19.76 -5.70 -7.94
CA ARG A 245 18.79 -6.68 -8.43
C ARG A 245 18.10 -7.34 -7.26
N ILE A 246 16.77 -7.34 -7.26
CA ILE A 246 15.95 -8.06 -6.31
C ILE A 246 15.17 -9.13 -7.08
N THR A 247 15.31 -10.38 -6.64
CA THR A 247 14.64 -11.52 -7.25
C THR A 247 13.67 -12.12 -6.25
N ILE A 248 12.40 -12.26 -6.65
CA ILE A 248 11.34 -12.91 -5.89
C ILE A 248 10.90 -14.14 -6.68
N THR A 249 10.94 -15.32 -6.05
CA THR A 249 10.42 -16.55 -6.64
C THR A 249 9.17 -16.98 -5.90
N ILE A 250 8.10 -17.22 -6.63
CA ILE A 250 6.78 -17.59 -6.10
C ILE A 250 6.35 -18.89 -6.77
N PRO A 251 6.00 -19.95 -6.01
CA PRO A 251 5.43 -21.16 -6.59
C PRO A 251 4.11 -20.87 -7.32
N GLU A 252 3.91 -21.48 -8.50
CA GLU A 252 2.65 -21.38 -9.22
C GLU A 252 1.50 -22.05 -8.47
N ALA A 253 0.32 -21.44 -8.53
CA ALA A 253 -0.83 -21.73 -7.66
C ALA A 253 -1.58 -23.03 -7.98
N LYS A 254 -0.97 -24.10 -8.45
CA LYS A 254 -1.63 -25.42 -8.50
C LYS A 254 -2.04 -25.95 -7.12
N SER A 255 -1.69 -25.24 -6.02
CA SER A 255 -1.87 -25.69 -4.63
C SER A 255 -2.67 -24.77 -3.71
N TYR A 256 -3.30 -23.70 -4.22
CA TYR A 256 -4.03 -22.76 -3.35
C TYR A 256 -5.51 -23.06 -3.12
N GLU A 257 -6.04 -24.18 -3.63
CA GLU A 257 -7.43 -24.62 -3.37
C GLU A 257 -7.75 -25.00 -1.91
N SER A 258 -6.77 -24.98 -1.02
CA SER A 258 -6.95 -25.42 0.39
C SER A 258 -7.12 -24.30 1.42
N TYR A 259 -7.25 -23.02 1.03
CA TYR A 259 -7.32 -21.89 1.98
C TYR A 259 -8.69 -21.19 2.06
N SER A 260 -9.74 -21.77 1.48
CA SER A 260 -11.14 -21.34 1.68
C SER A 260 -11.89 -22.41 2.49
N SER A 261 -11.57 -22.49 3.78
CA SER A 261 -12.42 -23.21 4.75
C SER A 261 -12.37 -22.44 6.07
#